data_698c13da485615b5f9b3d127c21e576c
#
_entry.id   698c13da485615b5f9b3d127c21e576c
#
_cell.length_a   1.000
_cell.length_b   1.000
_cell.length_c   1.000
_cell.angle_alpha   90.00
_cell.angle_beta   90.00
_cell.angle_gamma   90.00
#
_symmetry.space_group_name_H-M   'P 1'
#
loop_
_entity.id
_entity.type
_entity.pdbx_description
1 polymer ?
#
loop_
_entity_poly.entity_id
_entity_poly.type
_entity_poly.pdbx_seq_one_letter_code
_entity_poly.pdbx_strand_id
1 'polypeptide(L)'
;MAEIYSPSSENEVVDFIKDSYSLQTPIEISGNNSKPIGRLIQCSKSLQFKNFSGIVEYLPEELYIKVKSGTSLALIEAELDKKNQELAFEPSDMGFLYSGKSNKGSVGGAVA
;
A
#
# COMPACT_ATOMS: atom_id res chain seq x y z
N MET A 1 0.57 -8.49 -21.80
CA MET A 1 0.26 -8.66 -20.37
C MET A 1 1.42 -8.22 -19.51
N ALA A 2 1.17 -7.45 -18.49
CA ALA A 2 2.23 -6.99 -17.59
C ALA A 2 2.66 -8.10 -16.65
N GLU A 3 3.95 -8.22 -16.40
CA GLU A 3 4.48 -9.08 -15.35
C GLU A 3 4.23 -8.43 -13.99
N ILE A 4 3.59 -9.16 -13.09
CA ILE A 4 3.25 -8.66 -11.76
C ILE A 4 4.20 -9.25 -10.74
N TYR A 5 4.83 -8.38 -9.95
CA TYR A 5 5.73 -8.76 -8.87
C TYR A 5 5.20 -8.22 -7.54
N SER A 6 5.05 -9.11 -6.56
CA SER A 6 4.48 -8.76 -5.25
C SER A 6 5.46 -9.14 -4.13
N PRO A 7 6.44 -8.26 -3.83
CA PRO A 7 7.44 -8.58 -2.81
C PRO A 7 6.85 -8.53 -1.41
N SER A 8 7.46 -9.29 -0.51
CA SER A 8 7.09 -9.30 0.90
C SER A 8 8.17 -8.70 1.81
N SER A 9 9.34 -8.39 1.26
CA SER A 9 10.45 -7.82 2.02
C SER A 9 11.07 -6.63 1.30
N GLU A 10 11.75 -5.78 2.08
CA GLU A 10 12.44 -4.62 1.53
C GLU A 10 13.54 -5.01 0.55
N ASN A 11 14.30 -6.09 0.85
CA ASN A 11 15.35 -6.55 -0.04
C ASN A 11 14.81 -6.96 -1.40
N GLU A 12 13.66 -7.63 -1.44
CA GLU A 12 13.02 -8.01 -2.70
C GLU A 12 12.61 -6.78 -3.51
N VAL A 13 12.12 -5.73 -2.84
CA VAL A 13 11.78 -4.46 -3.51
C VAL A 13 13.02 -3.83 -4.12
N VAL A 14 14.10 -3.74 -3.34
CA VAL A 14 15.34 -3.14 -3.78
C VAL A 14 15.90 -3.87 -5.01
N ASP A 15 15.93 -5.21 -4.94
CA ASP A 15 16.46 -6.01 -6.05
C ASP A 15 15.63 -5.83 -7.32
N PHE A 16 14.31 -5.81 -7.21
CA PHE A 16 13.43 -5.60 -8.35
C PHE A 16 13.66 -4.23 -9.00
N ILE A 17 13.79 -3.19 -8.18
CA ILE A 17 14.01 -1.83 -8.67
C ILE A 17 15.38 -1.71 -9.33
N LYS A 18 16.42 -2.29 -8.73
CA LYS A 18 17.77 -2.27 -9.31
C LYS A 18 17.80 -2.97 -10.66
N ASP A 19 17.19 -4.13 -10.78
CA ASP A 19 17.13 -4.86 -12.04
C ASP A 19 16.36 -4.08 -13.11
N SER A 20 15.23 -3.50 -12.74
CA SER A 20 14.41 -2.71 -13.67
C SER A 20 15.17 -1.46 -14.13
N TYR A 21 15.89 -0.83 -13.23
CA TYR A 21 16.72 0.34 -13.56
C TYR A 21 17.84 -0.02 -14.51
N SER A 22 18.55 -1.13 -14.26
CA SER A 22 19.64 -1.60 -15.12
C SER A 22 19.14 -1.91 -16.54
N LEU A 23 17.95 -2.45 -16.67
CA LEU A 23 17.33 -2.79 -17.94
C LEU A 23 16.59 -1.61 -18.57
N GLN A 24 16.53 -0.47 -17.88
CA GLN A 24 15.76 0.71 -18.28
C GLN A 24 14.30 0.36 -18.59
N THR A 25 13.71 -0.50 -17.77
CA THR A 25 12.33 -0.96 -17.93
C THR A 25 11.41 -0.13 -17.03
N PRO A 26 10.42 0.56 -17.60
CA PRO A 26 9.42 1.26 -16.79
C PRO A 26 8.60 0.28 -15.96
N ILE A 27 8.24 0.70 -14.75
CA ILE A 27 7.40 -0.11 -13.87
C ILE A 27 6.22 0.70 -13.38
N GLU A 28 5.08 0.01 -13.22
CA GLU A 28 3.91 0.57 -12.56
C GLU A 28 3.96 0.19 -11.09
N ILE A 29 3.64 1.13 -10.21
CA ILE A 29 3.60 0.89 -8.77
C ILE A 29 2.16 0.96 -8.30
N SER A 30 1.71 -0.05 -7.55
CA SER A 30 0.35 -0.06 -7.01
C SER A 30 0.29 -0.66 -5.61
N GLY A 31 -0.71 -0.22 -4.85
CA GLY A 31 -1.10 -0.86 -3.59
C GLY A 31 -2.29 -1.77 -3.82
N ASN A 32 -3.44 -1.42 -3.23
CA ASN A 32 -4.68 -2.20 -3.35
C ASN A 32 -5.53 -1.81 -4.55
N ASN A 33 -5.11 -0.81 -5.33
CA ASN A 33 -5.93 -0.26 -6.42
C ASN A 33 -7.34 0.14 -5.96
N SER A 34 -7.45 0.66 -4.74
CA SER A 34 -8.74 1.09 -4.18
C SER A 34 -9.26 2.39 -4.82
N LYS A 35 -8.38 3.12 -5.49
CA LYS A 35 -8.69 4.40 -6.14
C LYS A 35 -8.18 4.39 -7.58
N PRO A 36 -8.87 3.65 -8.48
CA PRO A 36 -8.43 3.54 -9.88
C PRO A 36 -8.79 4.80 -10.66
N ILE A 37 -8.11 5.90 -10.35
CA ILE A 37 -8.34 7.22 -10.96
C ILE A 37 -7.20 7.52 -11.94
N GLY A 38 -7.55 8.12 -13.07
CA GLY A 38 -6.58 8.54 -14.07
C GLY A 38 -6.37 7.50 -15.17
N ARG A 39 -5.32 7.71 -15.96
CA ARG A 39 -5.02 6.83 -17.08
C ARG A 39 -4.29 5.58 -16.62
N LEU A 40 -4.60 4.46 -17.26
CA LEU A 40 -3.83 3.24 -17.07
C LEU A 40 -2.43 3.42 -17.67
N ILE A 41 -1.43 3.01 -16.91
CA ILE A 41 -0.05 3.05 -17.37
C ILE A 41 0.24 1.75 -18.09
N GLN A 42 0.77 1.87 -19.32
CA GLN A 42 1.15 0.69 -20.10
C GLN A 42 2.62 0.39 -19.84
N CYS A 43 2.86 -0.54 -18.92
CA CYS A 43 4.20 -0.99 -18.57
C CYS A 43 4.26 -2.51 -18.67
N SER A 44 5.43 -3.03 -19.00
CA SER A 44 5.65 -4.48 -19.04
C SER A 44 5.75 -5.10 -17.67
N LYS A 45 6.03 -4.31 -16.65
CA LYS A 45 6.18 -4.77 -15.26
C LYS A 45 5.35 -3.94 -14.31
N SER A 46 4.77 -4.62 -13.32
CA SER A 46 4.00 -3.98 -12.26
C SER A 46 4.54 -4.44 -10.90
N LEU A 47 4.80 -3.49 -10.01
CA LEU A 47 5.25 -3.73 -8.65
C LEU A 47 4.07 -3.47 -7.72
N GLN A 48 3.56 -4.52 -7.08
CA GLN A 48 2.43 -4.43 -6.17
C GLN A 48 2.88 -4.62 -4.73
N PHE A 49 2.42 -3.76 -3.85
CA PHE A 49 2.82 -3.78 -2.43
C PHE A 49 1.83 -4.51 -1.53
N LYS A 50 0.82 -5.19 -2.07
CA LYS A 50 -0.21 -5.85 -1.26
C LYS A 50 0.37 -6.88 -0.28
N ASN A 51 1.49 -7.52 -0.60
CA ASN A 51 2.17 -8.49 0.26
C ASN A 51 3.23 -7.86 1.15
N PHE A 52 3.55 -6.59 0.93
CA PHE A 52 4.47 -5.82 1.77
C PHE A 52 3.65 -5.14 2.86
N SER A 53 3.19 -5.96 3.82
CA SER A 53 2.16 -5.59 4.77
C SER A 53 2.55 -6.03 6.18
N GLY A 54 2.11 -5.29 7.16
CA GLY A 54 2.27 -5.61 8.57
C GLY A 54 2.64 -4.41 9.42
N ILE A 55 2.34 -4.52 10.70
CA ILE A 55 2.73 -3.53 11.69
C ILE A 55 4.10 -3.90 12.22
N VAL A 56 5.07 -3.01 12.05
CA VAL A 56 6.45 -3.23 12.48
C VAL A 56 6.61 -2.87 13.95
N GLU A 57 6.03 -1.76 14.36
CA GLU A 57 6.13 -1.27 15.72
C GLU A 57 4.94 -0.38 16.04
N TYR A 58 4.40 -0.51 17.24
CA TYR A 58 3.32 0.36 17.68
C TYR A 58 3.55 0.71 19.14
N LEU A 59 3.75 1.99 19.42
CA LEU A 59 3.94 2.53 20.77
C LEU A 59 2.81 3.51 21.06
N PRO A 60 1.67 3.04 21.62
CA PRO A 60 0.51 3.90 21.88
C PRO A 60 0.84 5.10 22.78
N GLU A 61 1.73 4.94 23.75
CA GLU A 61 2.11 6.01 24.67
C GLU A 61 2.84 7.15 23.94
N GLU A 62 3.50 6.84 22.85
CA GLU A 62 4.26 7.79 22.05
C GLU A 62 3.47 8.30 20.87
N LEU A 63 2.25 7.83 20.69
CA LEU A 63 1.35 8.24 19.63
C LEU A 63 1.91 8.02 18.23
N TYR A 64 2.64 6.90 18.02
CA TYR A 64 3.11 6.57 16.69
C TYR A 64 2.99 5.07 16.38
N ILE A 65 2.86 4.79 15.10
CA ILE A 65 2.81 3.42 14.59
C ILE A 65 3.69 3.35 13.33
N LYS A 66 4.49 2.30 13.24
CA LYS A 66 5.34 2.04 12.08
C LYS A 66 4.81 0.83 11.34
N VAL A 67 4.50 1.00 10.08
CA VAL A 67 3.88 -0.05 9.27
C VAL A 67 4.55 -0.11 7.89
N LYS A 68 4.43 -1.28 7.24
CA LYS A 68 4.84 -1.41 5.85
C LYS A 68 3.80 -0.73 4.95
N SER A 69 4.25 -0.19 3.83
CA SER A 69 3.40 0.66 2.97
C SER A 69 2.18 -0.04 2.38
N GLY A 70 2.26 -1.35 2.19
CA GLY A 70 1.13 -2.14 1.68
C GLY A 70 0.09 -2.51 2.72
N THR A 71 0.29 -2.12 3.98
CA THR A 71 -0.64 -2.46 5.07
C THR A 71 -1.98 -1.79 4.83
N SER A 72 -3.07 -2.56 4.98
CA SER A 72 -4.41 -2.00 4.81
C SER A 72 -4.73 -1.03 5.92
N LEU A 73 -5.44 0.05 5.57
CA LEU A 73 -5.90 1.02 6.57
C LEU A 73 -6.88 0.38 7.55
N ALA A 74 -7.68 -0.58 7.08
CA ALA A 74 -8.61 -1.30 7.95
C ALA A 74 -7.87 -2.03 9.08
N LEU A 75 -6.74 -2.66 8.78
CA LEU A 75 -5.92 -3.34 9.78
C LEU A 75 -5.36 -2.34 10.79
N ILE A 76 -4.85 -1.22 10.30
CA ILE A 76 -4.29 -0.17 11.17
C ILE A 76 -5.36 0.38 12.10
N GLU A 77 -6.52 0.72 11.54
CA GLU A 77 -7.63 1.26 12.33
C GLU A 77 -8.10 0.27 13.40
N ALA A 78 -8.15 -1.03 13.06
CA ALA A 78 -8.53 -2.06 14.01
C ALA A 78 -7.55 -2.14 15.18
N GLU A 79 -6.24 -2.04 14.92
CA GLU A 79 -5.23 -2.05 15.96
C GLU A 79 -5.26 -0.80 16.82
N LEU A 80 -5.48 0.37 16.21
CA LEU A 80 -5.61 1.63 16.96
C LEU A 80 -6.85 1.62 17.84
N ASP A 81 -7.94 1.07 17.35
CA ASP A 81 -9.19 1.00 18.08
C ASP A 81 -9.08 0.22 19.39
N LYS A 82 -8.25 -0.82 19.41
CA LYS A 82 -7.96 -1.60 20.63
C LYS A 82 -7.35 -0.76 21.73
N LYS A 83 -6.72 0.36 21.38
CA LYS A 83 -6.06 1.29 22.31
C LYS A 83 -6.82 2.62 22.40
N ASN A 84 -8.05 2.68 21.93
CA ASN A 84 -8.87 3.89 21.91
C ASN A 84 -8.17 5.05 21.19
N GLN A 85 -7.48 4.75 20.09
CA GLN A 85 -6.77 5.72 19.28
C GLN A 85 -7.34 5.72 17.87
N GLU A 86 -7.06 6.79 17.12
CA GLU A 86 -7.47 6.91 15.73
C GLU A 86 -6.40 7.64 14.92
N LEU A 87 -6.48 7.52 13.59
CA LEU A 87 -5.59 8.26 12.70
C LEU A 87 -5.90 9.75 12.79
N ALA A 88 -4.85 10.58 12.70
CA ALA A 88 -4.99 12.04 12.72
C ALA A 88 -5.62 12.59 11.45
N PHE A 89 -5.77 11.78 10.43
CA PHE A 89 -6.43 12.13 9.17
C PHE A 89 -7.49 11.11 8.84
N GLU A 90 -8.44 11.47 7.98
CA GLU A 90 -9.52 10.58 7.57
C GLU A 90 -9.28 10.09 6.15
N PRO A 91 -8.92 8.81 5.96
CA PRO A 91 -8.68 8.26 4.63
C PRO A 91 -9.96 8.23 3.79
N SER A 92 -9.84 8.54 2.50
CA SER A 92 -10.95 8.42 1.57
C SER A 92 -11.32 6.96 1.36
N ASP A 93 -12.61 6.66 1.42
CA ASP A 93 -13.11 5.33 1.11
C ASP A 93 -13.81 5.36 -0.26
N MET A 94 -13.08 4.94 -1.29
CA MET A 94 -13.59 4.87 -2.65
C MET A 94 -14.16 3.48 -2.99
N GLY A 95 -14.10 2.55 -2.03
CA GLY A 95 -14.54 1.18 -2.25
C GLY A 95 -16.02 1.09 -2.61
N PHE A 96 -16.86 1.88 -1.94
CA PHE A 96 -18.29 1.89 -2.23
C PHE A 96 -18.60 2.37 -3.64
N LEU A 97 -17.78 3.26 -4.18
CA LEU A 97 -17.98 3.80 -5.52
C LEU A 97 -17.62 2.77 -6.61
N TYR A 98 -16.55 2.00 -6.42
CA TYR A 98 -16.02 1.11 -7.44
C TYR A 98 -16.38 -0.36 -7.25
N SER A 99 -16.56 -0.83 -6.02
CA SER A 99 -16.84 -2.24 -5.75
C SER A 99 -18.07 -2.49 -4.88
N GLY A 100 -18.72 -1.44 -4.39
CA GLY A 100 -19.88 -1.56 -3.49
C GLY A 100 -19.53 -1.97 -2.06
N LYS A 101 -18.22 -2.09 -1.74
CA LYS A 101 -17.76 -2.46 -0.40
C LYS A 101 -16.74 -1.45 0.08
N SER A 102 -16.68 -1.26 1.41
CA SER A 102 -15.68 -0.40 2.01
C SER A 102 -14.27 -0.86 1.66
N ASN A 103 -13.45 0.05 1.17
CA ASN A 103 -12.04 -0.22 0.88
C ASN A 103 -11.27 1.09 0.87
N LYS A 104 -10.63 1.40 2.00
CA LYS A 104 -9.80 2.61 2.13
C LYS A 104 -8.40 2.42 1.54
N GLY A 105 -8.06 1.18 1.16
CA GLY A 105 -6.80 0.88 0.53
C GLY A 105 -5.66 0.70 1.52
N SER A 106 -4.43 0.87 1.00
CA SER A 106 -3.21 0.76 1.80
C SER A 106 -2.79 2.12 2.34
N VAL A 107 -2.00 2.08 3.44
CA VAL A 107 -1.48 3.30 4.05
C VAL A 107 -0.56 4.06 3.11
N GLY A 108 0.26 3.36 2.33
CA GLY A 108 1.15 4.01 1.36
C GLY A 108 0.37 4.81 0.32
N GLY A 109 -0.71 4.22 -0.20
CA GLY A 109 -1.57 4.91 -1.14
C GLY A 109 -2.29 6.11 -0.54
N ALA A 110 -2.72 6.00 0.71
CA ALA A 110 -3.41 7.09 1.40
C ALA A 110 -2.48 8.27 1.68
N VAL A 111 -1.22 7.99 2.02
CA VAL A 111 -0.22 9.04 2.31
C VAL A 111 0.29 9.70 1.04
N ALA A 112 0.40 8.92 -0.03
CA ALA A 112 0.86 9.45 -1.31
C ALA A 112 -0.19 10.35 -1.96
#